data_c895aae155df15132f3c1d6784348a6a
#
_entry.id   c895aae155df15132f3c1d6784348a6a
#
_cell.length_a   1.000
_cell.length_b   1.000
_cell.length_c   1.000
_cell.angle_alpha   90.00
_cell.angle_beta   90.00
_cell.angle_gamma   90.00
#
_symmetry.space_group_name_H-M   'P 1'
#
loop_
_entity.id
_entity.type
_entity.pdbx_description
1 polymer ?
#
loop_
_entity_poly.entity_id
_entity_poly.type
_entity_poly.pdbx_seq_one_letter_code
_entity_poly.pdbx_strand_id
1 'polypeptide(L)'
;STNSGGGSYYTVQAGDSLSLIASKYGTTYQKIMSLNGLNNFFIYPGQKLKVTGNASTNSGSATTTNRGYNTPVFSHQNLYTWGQCTYHVFNRRAEIGKGISTYWWNANNWDNAAAADGYTIDNRPTVGSIAQTDVGYYGHVMFVERVNNDGSILVSEMNYSAAPGILTYRTVAAYQVNNYRYIH
;
A
#
# COMPACT_ATOMS: atom_id res chain seq x y z
N SER A 1 -11.87 -27.68 28.40
CA SER A 1 -12.25 -26.83 27.24
C SER A 1 -11.00 -26.32 26.55
N THR A 2 -10.58 -27.02 25.52
CA THR A 2 -9.41 -26.68 24.71
C THR A 2 -9.81 -25.62 23.68
N ASN A 3 -9.35 -24.41 23.87
CA ASN A 3 -9.46 -23.36 22.86
C ASN A 3 -8.41 -23.63 21.77
N SER A 4 -8.81 -24.36 20.74
CA SER A 4 -8.04 -24.50 19.50
C SER A 4 -8.09 -23.18 18.75
N GLY A 5 -7.07 -22.38 18.88
CA GLY A 5 -6.83 -21.21 18.00
C GLY A 5 -6.54 -21.65 16.56
N GLY A 6 -7.51 -22.25 15.89
CA GLY A 6 -7.38 -22.70 14.51
C GLY A 6 -7.42 -21.52 13.56
N GLY A 7 -6.26 -21.10 13.02
CA GLY A 7 -6.20 -20.18 11.90
C GLY A 7 -6.36 -20.93 10.57
N SER A 8 -6.95 -20.26 9.58
CA SER A 8 -7.02 -20.78 8.22
C SER A 8 -5.69 -20.52 7.49
N TYR A 9 -5.31 -21.46 6.64
CA TYR A 9 -4.11 -21.40 5.80
C TYR A 9 -4.49 -21.36 4.33
N TYR A 10 -3.70 -20.66 3.54
CA TYR A 10 -3.81 -20.58 2.10
C TYR A 10 -2.49 -20.97 1.44
N THR A 11 -2.56 -21.77 0.40
CA THR A 11 -1.39 -22.11 -0.42
C THR A 11 -1.32 -21.14 -1.60
N VAL A 12 -0.24 -20.39 -1.67
CA VAL A 12 0.00 -19.38 -2.73
C VAL A 12 0.04 -20.06 -4.09
N GLN A 13 -0.65 -19.46 -5.05
CA GLN A 13 -0.68 -19.91 -6.45
C GLN A 13 0.05 -18.89 -7.35
N ALA A 14 0.42 -19.34 -8.53
CA ALA A 14 1.06 -18.48 -9.51
C ALA A 14 0.15 -17.27 -9.83
N GLY A 15 0.70 -16.05 -9.76
CA GLY A 15 -0.02 -14.80 -9.95
C GLY A 15 -0.68 -14.21 -8.69
N ASP A 16 -0.60 -14.90 -7.55
CA ASP A 16 -1.09 -14.36 -6.28
C ASP A 16 -0.19 -13.23 -5.75
N SER A 17 -0.82 -12.30 -5.05
CA SER A 17 -0.15 -11.31 -4.21
C SER A 17 -0.75 -11.34 -2.81
N LEU A 18 -0.02 -10.79 -1.83
CA LEU A 18 -0.54 -10.68 -0.45
C LEU A 18 -1.86 -9.90 -0.41
N SER A 19 -2.00 -8.87 -1.22
CA SER A 19 -3.24 -8.06 -1.32
C SER A 19 -4.40 -8.87 -1.89
N LEU A 20 -4.17 -9.67 -2.94
CA LEU A 20 -5.20 -10.56 -3.50
C LEU A 20 -5.66 -11.60 -2.49
N ILE A 21 -4.72 -12.22 -1.79
CA ILE A 21 -5.03 -13.22 -0.76
C ILE A 21 -5.79 -12.56 0.40
N ALA A 22 -5.36 -11.38 0.84
CA ALA A 22 -6.05 -10.64 1.89
C ALA A 22 -7.50 -10.32 1.50
N SER A 23 -7.73 -9.91 0.26
CA SER A 23 -9.06 -9.63 -0.28
C SER A 23 -9.96 -10.86 -0.27
N LYS A 24 -9.43 -12.04 -0.61
CA LYS A 24 -10.18 -13.32 -0.59
C LYS A 24 -10.68 -13.68 0.81
N TYR A 25 -9.94 -13.32 1.85
CA TYR A 25 -10.23 -13.71 3.23
C TYR A 25 -10.77 -12.55 4.09
N GLY A 26 -11.07 -11.40 3.50
CA GLY A 26 -11.62 -10.25 4.21
C GLY A 26 -10.66 -9.70 5.28
N THR A 27 -9.37 -9.79 5.04
CA THR A 27 -8.30 -9.33 5.94
C THR A 27 -7.38 -8.33 5.23
N THR A 28 -6.29 -7.93 5.89
CA THR A 28 -5.28 -7.04 5.32
C THR A 28 -3.98 -7.80 5.06
N TYR A 29 -3.20 -7.34 4.09
CA TYR A 29 -1.89 -7.94 3.82
C TYR A 29 -0.94 -7.79 5.01
N GLN A 30 -1.02 -6.67 5.75
CA GLN A 30 -0.24 -6.45 6.96
C GLN A 30 -0.53 -7.53 8.01
N LYS A 31 -1.81 -7.90 8.16
CA LYS A 31 -2.20 -8.96 9.08
C LYS A 31 -1.65 -10.30 8.63
N ILE A 32 -1.71 -10.61 7.33
CA ILE A 32 -1.10 -11.83 6.79
C ILE A 32 0.41 -11.84 7.02
N MET A 33 1.10 -10.72 6.76
CA MET A 33 2.54 -10.60 7.03
C MET A 33 2.86 -10.84 8.50
N SER A 34 2.10 -10.22 9.40
CA SER A 34 2.28 -10.37 10.85
C SER A 34 2.04 -11.81 11.32
N LEU A 35 1.01 -12.47 10.80
CA LEU A 35 0.68 -13.85 11.12
C LEU A 35 1.77 -14.87 10.69
N ASN A 36 2.56 -14.51 9.68
CA ASN A 36 3.57 -15.38 9.08
C ASN A 36 5.01 -14.91 9.33
N GLY A 37 5.21 -13.83 10.07
CA GLY A 37 6.54 -13.27 10.33
C GLY A 37 7.25 -12.80 9.07
N LEU A 38 6.52 -12.31 8.07
CA LEU A 38 7.07 -11.85 6.81
C LEU A 38 7.63 -10.42 6.95
N ASN A 39 8.86 -10.22 6.47
CA ASN A 39 9.52 -8.91 6.45
C ASN A 39 9.48 -8.24 5.09
N ASN A 40 8.97 -8.91 4.07
CA ASN A 40 8.86 -8.42 2.71
C ASN A 40 7.58 -8.96 2.06
N PHE A 41 7.26 -8.45 0.87
CA PHE A 41 6.04 -8.79 0.12
C PHE A 41 6.23 -9.97 -0.83
N PHE A 42 7.42 -10.56 -0.89
CA PHE A 42 7.71 -11.66 -1.79
C PHE A 42 7.08 -12.93 -1.27
N ILE A 43 6.16 -13.45 -2.06
CA ILE A 43 5.55 -14.77 -1.89
C ILE A 43 5.74 -15.54 -3.19
N TYR A 44 5.76 -16.86 -3.08
CA TYR A 44 5.97 -17.75 -4.23
C TYR A 44 4.98 -18.89 -4.24
N PRO A 45 4.65 -19.43 -5.41
CA PRO A 45 3.73 -20.55 -5.53
C PRO A 45 4.14 -21.74 -4.64
N GLY A 46 3.17 -22.32 -3.95
CA GLY A 46 3.39 -23.42 -3.02
C GLY A 46 3.67 -22.97 -1.58
N GLN A 47 3.92 -21.71 -1.32
CA GLN A 47 4.10 -21.17 0.03
C GLN A 47 2.78 -21.24 0.80
N LYS A 48 2.82 -21.73 2.04
CA LYS A 48 1.67 -21.77 2.94
C LYS A 48 1.63 -20.51 3.81
N LEU A 49 0.54 -19.79 3.74
CA LEU A 49 0.32 -18.58 4.53
C LEU A 49 -0.85 -18.75 5.48
N LYS A 50 -0.65 -18.38 6.74
CA LYS A 50 -1.73 -18.25 7.70
C LYS A 50 -2.49 -16.96 7.40
N VAL A 51 -3.79 -17.06 7.11
CA VAL A 51 -4.61 -15.94 6.66
C VAL A 51 -5.64 -15.46 7.67
N THR A 52 -5.93 -16.26 8.71
CA THR A 52 -6.80 -15.89 9.82
C THR A 52 -6.21 -16.35 11.15
N GLY A 53 -6.61 -15.71 12.23
CA GLY A 53 -6.17 -16.01 13.60
C GLY A 53 -5.67 -14.77 14.33
N ASN A 54 -5.28 -14.95 15.60
CA ASN A 54 -4.62 -13.91 16.35
C ASN A 54 -3.12 -13.95 16.09
N ALA A 55 -2.52 -12.81 15.75
CA ALA A 55 -1.08 -12.68 15.72
C ALA A 55 -0.54 -12.90 17.13
N SER A 56 0.44 -13.78 17.30
CA SER A 56 1.25 -13.78 18.52
C SER A 56 1.95 -12.44 18.60
N THR A 57 1.59 -11.65 19.60
CA THR A 57 2.26 -10.39 19.88
C THR A 57 3.67 -10.65 20.37
N ASN A 58 4.60 -10.79 19.42
CA ASN A 58 5.99 -10.46 19.71
C ASN A 58 6.14 -8.98 19.41
N SER A 59 6.02 -8.21 20.48
CA SER A 59 6.14 -6.76 20.50
C SER A 59 7.56 -6.37 20.13
N GLY A 60 7.80 -6.23 18.85
CA GLY A 60 8.85 -5.39 18.33
C GLY A 60 8.25 -4.00 18.15
N SER A 61 8.33 -3.19 19.18
CA SER A 61 7.89 -1.81 19.17
C SER A 61 8.73 -1.03 18.17
N ALA A 62 8.33 -1.03 16.90
CA ALA A 62 8.70 0.06 16.02
C ALA A 62 7.85 1.24 16.47
N THR A 63 8.42 2.10 17.29
CA THR A 63 7.86 3.42 17.60
C THR A 63 7.90 4.22 16.31
N THR A 64 6.93 4.02 15.43
CA THR A 64 6.55 5.05 14.49
C THR A 64 6.04 6.19 15.35
N THR A 65 6.84 7.22 15.51
CA THR A 65 6.32 8.52 15.90
C THR A 65 5.31 8.91 14.85
N ASN A 66 4.07 8.54 15.09
CA ASN A 66 2.92 9.13 14.43
C ASN A 66 2.95 10.62 14.78
N ARG A 67 3.67 11.41 14.01
CA ARG A 67 3.32 12.81 13.84
C ARG A 67 2.00 12.75 13.08
N GLY A 68 0.90 12.83 13.85
CA GLY A 68 -0.42 12.61 13.34
C GLY A 68 -0.74 13.63 12.26
N TYR A 69 -0.67 13.18 11.02
CA TYR A 69 -1.35 13.88 9.95
C TYR A 69 -2.85 13.77 10.22
N ASN A 70 -3.54 14.89 10.22
CA ASN A 70 -4.99 14.88 10.27
C ASN A 70 -5.50 14.50 8.87
N THR A 71 -5.55 13.20 8.60
CA THR A 71 -5.86 12.62 7.30
C THR A 71 -7.36 12.40 7.16
N PRO A 72 -8.02 13.07 6.21
CA PRO A 72 -9.40 12.73 5.84
C PRO A 72 -9.52 11.28 5.38
N VAL A 73 -10.63 10.62 5.67
CA VAL A 73 -10.91 9.25 5.25
C VAL A 73 -12.22 9.23 4.46
N PHE A 74 -12.13 8.73 3.23
CA PHE A 74 -13.28 8.56 2.35
C PHE A 74 -13.65 7.09 2.24
N SER A 75 -14.96 6.81 2.17
CA SER A 75 -15.50 5.48 1.92
C SER A 75 -16.09 5.39 0.51
N HIS A 76 -15.36 5.89 -0.46
CA HIS A 76 -15.78 5.89 -1.85
C HIS A 76 -15.56 4.53 -2.51
N GLN A 77 -16.40 4.22 -3.51
CA GLN A 77 -16.13 3.16 -4.45
C GLN A 77 -14.98 3.58 -5.39
N ASN A 78 -14.15 2.63 -5.78
CA ASN A 78 -13.08 2.89 -6.73
C ASN A 78 -13.65 3.06 -8.16
N LEU A 79 -13.70 4.29 -8.64
CA LEU A 79 -14.14 4.63 -9.99
C LEU A 79 -12.96 4.91 -10.94
N TYR A 80 -11.72 4.76 -10.48
CA TYR A 80 -10.55 4.87 -11.35
C TYR A 80 -10.50 3.71 -12.34
N THR A 81 -9.88 3.93 -13.48
CA THR A 81 -9.75 2.90 -14.51
C THR A 81 -8.95 1.72 -13.99
N TRP A 82 -9.52 0.52 -14.11
CA TRP A 82 -8.86 -0.72 -13.71
C TRP A 82 -7.46 -0.85 -14.30
N GLY A 83 -6.52 -1.32 -13.49
CA GLY A 83 -5.16 -1.59 -13.91
C GLY A 83 -4.23 -0.38 -13.99
N GLN A 84 -4.73 0.82 -13.74
CA GLN A 84 -3.94 2.05 -13.70
C GLN A 84 -3.29 2.27 -12.33
N CYS A 85 -2.27 3.13 -12.29
CA CYS A 85 -1.60 3.51 -11.04
C CYS A 85 -2.57 4.08 -10.01
N THR A 86 -3.51 4.91 -10.43
CA THR A 86 -4.56 5.49 -9.60
C THR A 86 -5.49 4.44 -8.99
N TYR A 87 -5.89 3.45 -9.77
CA TYR A 87 -6.72 2.34 -9.31
C TYR A 87 -6.04 1.55 -8.19
N HIS A 88 -4.77 1.22 -8.37
CA HIS A 88 -4.00 0.49 -7.38
C HIS A 88 -3.84 1.27 -6.07
N VAL A 89 -3.40 2.52 -6.15
CA VAL A 89 -3.17 3.34 -4.96
C VAL A 89 -4.46 3.60 -4.18
N PHE A 90 -5.57 3.81 -4.88
CA PHE A 90 -6.89 3.93 -4.24
C PHE A 90 -7.19 2.68 -3.38
N ASN A 91 -7.06 1.50 -3.97
CA ASN A 91 -7.31 0.24 -3.26
C ASN A 91 -6.36 0.05 -2.08
N ARG A 92 -5.05 0.33 -2.27
CA ARG A 92 -4.06 0.20 -1.19
C ARG A 92 -4.37 1.12 0.00
N ARG A 93 -4.79 2.34 -0.25
CA ARG A 93 -5.21 3.28 0.81
C ARG A 93 -6.44 2.77 1.55
N ALA A 94 -7.41 2.23 0.84
CA ALA A 94 -8.61 1.64 1.44
C ALA A 94 -8.25 0.42 2.31
N GLU A 95 -7.33 -0.44 1.85
CA GLU A 95 -6.86 -1.61 2.60
C GLU A 95 -6.23 -1.26 3.96
N ILE A 96 -5.56 -0.14 4.06
CA ILE A 96 -4.96 0.34 5.33
C ILE A 96 -5.92 1.20 6.16
N GLY A 97 -7.19 1.30 5.77
CA GLY A 97 -8.19 2.11 6.47
C GLY A 97 -8.04 3.62 6.28
N LYS A 98 -7.29 4.05 5.25
CA LYS A 98 -7.06 5.45 4.89
C LYS A 98 -7.59 5.75 3.50
N GLY A 99 -8.84 5.36 3.24
CA GLY A 99 -9.51 5.57 1.97
C GLY A 99 -9.45 7.01 1.49
N ILE A 100 -9.22 7.19 0.20
CA ILE A 100 -9.11 8.48 -0.47
C ILE A 100 -10.33 8.74 -1.37
N SER A 101 -10.45 9.97 -1.88
CA SER A 101 -11.50 10.32 -2.84
C SER A 101 -11.28 9.61 -4.18
N THR A 102 -12.38 9.20 -4.80
CA THR A 102 -12.39 8.70 -6.18
C THR A 102 -12.45 9.81 -7.22
N TYR A 103 -12.45 11.08 -6.81
CA TYR A 103 -12.64 12.25 -7.67
C TYR A 103 -11.40 13.10 -7.87
N TRP A 104 -10.20 12.56 -7.67
CA TRP A 104 -8.96 13.31 -7.86
C TRP A 104 -8.44 13.31 -9.30
N TRP A 105 -9.13 12.65 -10.22
CA TRP A 105 -8.82 12.60 -11.65
C TRP A 105 -7.50 11.88 -11.96
N ASN A 106 -6.73 12.42 -12.91
CA ASN A 106 -5.45 11.86 -13.28
C ASN A 106 -4.39 12.05 -12.17
N ALA A 107 -3.36 11.22 -12.17
CA ALA A 107 -2.30 11.24 -11.17
C ALA A 107 -1.62 12.62 -11.01
N ASN A 108 -1.47 13.37 -12.09
CA ASN A 108 -0.90 14.72 -12.06
C ASN A 108 -1.78 15.77 -11.34
N ASN A 109 -3.01 15.45 -11.01
CA ASN A 109 -3.91 16.33 -10.26
C ASN A 109 -4.07 15.91 -8.79
N TRP A 110 -3.52 14.76 -8.41
CA TRP A 110 -3.78 14.19 -7.10
C TRP A 110 -3.26 15.03 -5.94
N ASP A 111 -2.11 15.67 -6.09
CA ASP A 111 -1.55 16.55 -5.07
C ASP A 111 -2.46 17.77 -4.81
N ASN A 112 -2.93 18.42 -5.88
CA ASN A 112 -3.82 19.58 -5.78
C ASN A 112 -5.20 19.20 -5.22
N ALA A 113 -5.78 18.12 -5.71
CA ALA A 113 -7.10 17.66 -5.25
C ALA A 113 -7.04 17.15 -3.79
N ALA A 114 -6.00 16.43 -3.41
CA ALA A 114 -5.80 15.99 -2.05
C ALA A 114 -5.61 17.18 -1.09
N ALA A 115 -4.83 18.18 -1.48
CA ALA A 115 -4.66 19.40 -0.69
C ALA A 115 -6.00 20.12 -0.49
N ALA A 116 -6.83 20.21 -1.52
CA ALA A 116 -8.16 20.81 -1.44
C ALA A 116 -9.09 20.02 -0.49
N ASP A 117 -8.91 18.70 -0.40
CA ASP A 117 -9.65 17.84 0.53
C ASP A 117 -9.09 17.81 1.96
N GLY A 118 -8.00 18.53 2.23
CA GLY A 118 -7.43 18.69 3.56
C GLY A 118 -6.28 17.73 3.90
N TYR A 119 -5.73 17.01 2.91
CA TYR A 119 -4.55 16.18 3.09
C TYR A 119 -3.28 17.03 3.21
N THR A 120 -2.31 16.53 3.97
CA THR A 120 -0.97 17.13 4.03
C THR A 120 -0.14 16.62 2.84
N ILE A 121 0.43 17.57 2.10
CA ILE A 121 1.35 17.30 0.98
C ILE A 121 2.71 17.83 1.35
N ASP A 122 3.72 16.98 1.33
CA ASP A 122 5.10 17.36 1.62
C ASP A 122 6.09 16.55 0.77
N ASN A 123 7.38 16.63 1.08
CA ASN A 123 8.45 15.89 0.41
C ASN A 123 9.04 14.76 1.27
N ARG A 124 8.33 14.33 2.32
CA ARG A 124 8.79 13.30 3.26
C ARG A 124 7.95 12.05 3.13
N PRO A 125 8.50 10.93 2.66
CA PRO A 125 7.76 9.69 2.59
C PRO A 125 7.47 9.12 3.97
N THR A 126 6.27 8.59 4.14
CA THR A 126 5.91 7.72 5.27
C THR A 126 5.26 6.46 4.73
N VAL A 127 5.31 5.38 5.51
CA VAL A 127 4.60 4.16 5.14
C VAL A 127 3.10 4.44 5.01
N GLY A 128 2.52 4.05 3.90
CA GLY A 128 1.12 4.30 3.57
C GLY A 128 0.84 5.65 2.92
N SER A 129 1.84 6.54 2.79
CA SER A 129 1.70 7.75 1.98
C SER A 129 1.69 7.43 0.49
N ILE A 130 1.21 8.38 -0.31
CA ILE A 130 1.17 8.30 -1.76
C ILE A 130 2.31 9.12 -2.32
N ALA A 131 3.22 8.49 -3.05
CA ALA A 131 4.24 9.19 -3.83
C ALA A 131 3.63 9.62 -5.16
N GLN A 132 3.70 10.91 -5.46
CA GLN A 132 3.07 11.54 -6.63
C GLN A 132 4.10 12.33 -7.43
N THR A 133 3.99 12.29 -8.76
CA THR A 133 4.75 13.12 -9.69
C THR A 133 3.88 13.55 -10.86
N ASP A 134 4.16 14.74 -11.37
CA ASP A 134 3.53 15.26 -12.59
C ASP A 134 4.24 14.81 -13.87
N VAL A 135 5.35 14.12 -13.74
CA VAL A 135 6.15 13.64 -14.88
C VAL A 135 5.33 12.68 -15.74
N GLY A 136 5.36 12.90 -17.05
CA GLY A 136 4.56 12.17 -18.03
C GLY A 136 3.24 12.86 -18.36
N TYR A 137 2.50 12.32 -19.33
CA TYR A 137 1.26 12.95 -19.82
C TYR A 137 0.17 13.02 -18.73
N TYR A 138 0.04 11.95 -17.95
CA TYR A 138 -0.99 11.83 -16.89
C TYR A 138 -0.42 11.93 -15.48
N GLY A 139 0.91 12.12 -15.33
CA GLY A 139 1.57 11.94 -14.05
C GLY A 139 1.65 10.47 -13.63
N HIS A 140 2.10 10.25 -12.40
CA HIS A 140 2.17 8.91 -11.80
C HIS A 140 1.97 8.94 -10.30
N VAL A 141 1.38 7.90 -9.75
CA VAL A 141 1.21 7.71 -8.31
C VAL A 141 1.65 6.30 -7.92
N MET A 142 2.23 6.21 -6.74
CA MET A 142 2.73 4.97 -6.15
C MET A 142 2.34 4.93 -4.68
N PHE A 143 2.19 3.74 -4.14
CA PHE A 143 1.96 3.56 -2.70
C PHE A 143 3.29 3.27 -2.01
N VAL A 144 3.59 4.00 -0.94
CA VAL A 144 4.81 3.79 -0.13
C VAL A 144 4.58 2.62 0.81
N GLU A 145 5.21 1.51 0.51
CA GLU A 145 5.10 0.26 1.28
C GLU A 145 6.08 0.22 2.45
N ARG A 146 7.26 0.80 2.28
CA ARG A 146 8.30 0.83 3.29
C ARG A 146 9.23 2.02 3.09
N VAL A 147 9.70 2.60 4.20
CA VAL A 147 10.80 3.56 4.23
C VAL A 147 12.02 2.84 4.83
N ASN A 148 13.10 2.76 4.07
CA ASN A 148 14.31 2.07 4.46
C ASN A 148 15.25 2.98 5.28
N ASN A 149 16.16 2.37 6.06
CA ASN A 149 17.09 3.12 6.91
C ASN A 149 18.08 3.99 6.13
N ASP A 150 18.37 3.66 4.88
CA ASP A 150 19.23 4.43 3.98
C ASP A 150 18.51 5.62 3.31
N GLY A 151 17.24 5.82 3.62
CA GLY A 151 16.40 6.85 3.02
C GLY A 151 15.73 6.46 1.69
N SER A 152 16.02 5.29 1.14
CA SER A 152 15.26 4.75 0.00
C SER A 152 13.87 4.31 0.44
N ILE A 153 12.96 4.16 -0.52
CA ILE A 153 11.60 3.67 -0.26
C ILE A 153 11.26 2.50 -1.18
N LEU A 154 10.49 1.55 -0.64
CA LEU A 154 9.83 0.54 -1.44
C LEU A 154 8.43 1.03 -1.79
N VAL A 155 8.10 1.03 -3.05
CA VAL A 155 6.77 1.41 -3.56
C VAL A 155 6.12 0.27 -4.31
N SER A 156 4.79 0.27 -4.32
CA SER A 156 3.99 -0.57 -5.20
C SER A 156 3.24 0.30 -6.20
N GLU A 157 3.14 -0.19 -7.43
CA GLU A 157 2.58 0.57 -8.54
C GLU A 157 2.01 -0.33 -9.64
N MET A 158 1.13 0.21 -10.47
CA MET A 158 0.65 -0.40 -11.70
C MET A 158 0.86 0.53 -12.88
N ASN A 159 0.93 -0.05 -14.06
CA ASN A 159 1.06 0.67 -15.33
C ASN A 159 2.23 1.67 -15.36
N TYR A 160 3.41 1.21 -14.97
CA TYR A 160 4.67 1.94 -15.05
C TYR A 160 5.76 1.08 -15.71
N SER A 161 6.32 0.10 -14.99
CA SER A 161 7.32 -0.82 -15.52
C SER A 161 6.73 -2.09 -16.14
N ALA A 162 5.43 -2.29 -16.02
CA ALA A 162 4.67 -3.39 -16.58
C ALA A 162 3.34 -2.89 -17.15
N ALA A 163 2.65 -3.74 -17.90
CA ALA A 163 1.35 -3.44 -18.48
C ALA A 163 0.28 -3.12 -17.43
N PRO A 164 -0.82 -2.42 -17.80
CA PRO A 164 -1.93 -2.17 -16.89
C PRO A 164 -2.42 -3.46 -16.22
N GLY A 165 -2.76 -3.35 -14.93
CA GLY A 165 -3.25 -4.47 -14.12
C GLY A 165 -2.16 -5.36 -13.53
N ILE A 166 -0.91 -5.16 -13.89
CA ILE A 166 0.23 -5.89 -13.31
C ILE A 166 0.81 -5.06 -12.17
N LEU A 167 0.71 -5.60 -10.96
CA LEU A 167 1.30 -5.01 -9.77
C LEU A 167 2.81 -5.24 -9.78
N THR A 168 3.57 -4.16 -9.62
CA THR A 168 5.03 -4.21 -9.50
C THR A 168 5.50 -3.47 -8.26
N TYR A 169 6.65 -3.89 -7.74
CA TYR A 169 7.34 -3.26 -6.62
C TYR A 169 8.67 -2.70 -7.10
N ARG A 170 9.03 -1.54 -6.60
CA ARG A 170 10.26 -0.87 -6.98
C ARG A 170 10.87 -0.16 -5.78
N THR A 171 12.20 -0.18 -5.69
CA THR A 171 12.92 0.67 -4.75
C THR A 171 13.26 2.00 -5.42
N VAL A 172 12.79 3.09 -4.84
CA VAL A 172 13.21 4.45 -5.21
C VAL A 172 14.42 4.79 -4.37
N ALA A 173 15.56 5.06 -5.02
CA ALA A 173 16.80 5.37 -4.34
C ALA A 173 16.69 6.66 -3.50
N ALA A 174 17.43 6.75 -2.40
CA ALA A 174 17.35 7.86 -1.47
C ALA A 174 17.51 9.23 -2.16
N TYR A 175 18.41 9.35 -3.13
CA TYR A 175 18.63 10.61 -3.87
C TYR A 175 17.47 10.99 -4.81
N GLN A 176 16.56 10.07 -5.12
CA GLN A 176 15.40 10.28 -5.98
C GLN A 176 14.11 10.54 -5.19
N VAL A 177 14.11 10.26 -3.89
CA VAL A 177 12.91 10.37 -3.03
C VAL A 177 12.32 11.77 -3.06
N ASN A 178 13.14 12.81 -3.09
CA ASN A 178 12.70 14.21 -3.14
C ASN A 178 12.15 14.65 -4.51
N ASN A 179 12.21 13.81 -5.54
CA ASN A 179 11.58 14.09 -6.83
C ASN A 179 10.06 13.92 -6.80
N TYR A 180 9.54 13.38 -5.71
CA TYR A 180 8.12 13.10 -5.52
C TYR A 180 7.53 13.99 -4.43
N ARG A 181 6.24 14.25 -4.53
CA ARG A 181 5.42 14.76 -3.44
C ARG A 181 4.74 13.59 -2.74
N TYR A 182 4.53 13.72 -1.44
CA TYR A 182 3.89 12.67 -0.65
C TYR A 182 2.59 13.19 -0.05
N ILE A 183 1.51 12.44 -0.33
CA ILE A 183 0.17 12.70 0.19
C ILE A 183 -0.02 11.80 1.41
N HIS A 184 -0.33 12.39 2.55
CA HIS A 184 -0.44 11.68 3.82
C HIS A 184 -1.86 11.42 4.28
#